data_03e816a9a3d98031028c0c20875e3689
#
_entry.id   03e816a9a3d98031028c0c20875e3689
#
_cell.length_a   1.000
_cell.length_b   1.000
_cell.length_c   1.000
_cell.angle_alpha   90.00
_cell.angle_beta   90.00
_cell.angle_gamma   90.00
#
_symmetry.space_group_name_H-M   'P 1'
#
loop_
_entity.id
_entity.type
_entity.pdbx_description
1 polymer ?
#
loop_
_entity_poly.entity_id
_entity_poly.type
_entity_poly.pdbx_seq_one_letter_code
_entity_poly.pdbx_strand_id
1 'polypeptide(L)'
;AMVNFRMSKGIVGRLWTSSVAIGRQHGFDIQVFGETGGFRWASEQPNQLIYTPVGGRTQIIEKGEAGLYEDARRLSRVAIAHPEGFPLAVANIYCDIADSIRGETRDALPTAASGLRSIAAVHAAVASAKAGGAWTNAVPPMFRS
;
A
#
# COMPACT_ATOMS: atom_id res chain seq x y z
N ALA A 1 -8.99 -5.34 14.89
CA ALA A 1 -7.78 -4.90 15.59
C ALA A 1 -7.45 -3.46 15.23
N MET A 2 -6.78 -2.75 16.13
CA MET A 2 -6.16 -1.44 15.87
C MET A 2 -4.69 -1.53 16.25
N VAL A 3 -3.82 -1.07 15.36
CA VAL A 3 -2.36 -1.09 15.56
C VAL A 3 -1.81 0.31 15.29
N ASN A 4 -1.15 0.90 16.26
CA ASN A 4 -0.32 2.07 16.04
C ASN A 4 1.10 1.58 15.77
N PHE A 5 1.76 2.15 14.77
CA PHE A 5 3.13 1.78 14.43
C PHE A 5 4.01 3.02 14.24
N ARG A 6 5.30 2.83 14.43
CA ARG A 6 6.33 3.83 14.16
C ARG A 6 7.37 3.22 13.23
N MET A 7 7.67 3.91 12.17
CA MET A 7 8.73 3.54 11.23
C MET A 7 10.05 4.22 11.62
N SER A 8 11.14 3.78 11.01
CA SER A 8 12.39 4.52 11.00
C SER A 8 12.14 5.96 10.51
N LYS A 9 12.94 6.92 10.93
CA LYS A 9 12.79 8.36 10.63
C LYS A 9 11.56 9.03 11.29
N GLY A 10 10.93 8.39 12.29
CA GLY A 10 9.88 9.01 13.08
C GLY A 10 8.48 9.02 12.45
N ILE A 11 8.30 8.45 11.27
CA ILE A 11 6.98 8.34 10.64
C ILE A 11 6.07 7.48 11.52
N VAL A 12 4.87 7.97 11.80
CA VAL A 12 3.86 7.26 12.58
C VAL A 12 2.68 6.88 11.71
N GLY A 13 2.04 5.77 12.02
CA GLY A 13 0.86 5.33 11.31
C GLY A 13 -0.08 4.52 12.18
N ARG A 14 -1.28 4.32 11.65
CA ARG A 14 -2.33 3.52 12.27
C ARG A 14 -2.91 2.57 11.25
N LEU A 15 -3.07 1.32 11.64
CA LEU A 15 -3.82 0.32 10.91
C LEU A 15 -5.08 -0.03 11.71
N TRP A 16 -6.22 -0.04 11.03
CA TRP A 16 -7.45 -0.61 11.54
C TRP A 16 -7.88 -1.77 10.64
N THR A 17 -8.24 -2.89 11.24
CA THR A 17 -8.78 -4.04 10.52
C THR A 17 -9.93 -4.66 11.31
N SER A 18 -10.99 -5.09 10.62
CA SER A 18 -12.18 -5.68 11.21
C SER A 18 -12.81 -6.66 10.23
N SER A 19 -13.23 -7.82 10.72
CA SER A 19 -14.05 -8.79 9.97
C SER A 19 -15.56 -8.61 10.20
N VAL A 20 -15.94 -7.66 11.07
CA VAL A 20 -17.34 -7.44 11.47
C VAL A 20 -17.81 -6.01 11.22
N ALA A 21 -17.12 -5.27 10.38
CA ALA A 21 -17.47 -3.90 10.02
C ALA A 21 -18.57 -3.90 8.95
N ILE A 22 -19.82 -3.98 9.37
CA ILE A 22 -20.99 -3.95 8.50
C ILE A 22 -20.99 -2.66 7.66
N GLY A 23 -21.24 -2.79 6.34
CA GLY A 23 -21.19 -1.67 5.39
C GLY A 23 -19.81 -1.43 4.75
N ARG A 24 -18.76 -2.14 5.21
CA ARG A 24 -17.46 -2.21 4.55
C ARG A 24 -17.32 -3.55 3.87
N GLN A 25 -17.34 -3.59 2.54
CA GLN A 25 -17.25 -4.87 1.81
C GLN A 25 -15.83 -5.40 1.80
N HIS A 26 -14.92 -4.77 1.07
CA HIS A 26 -13.49 -5.05 1.17
C HIS A 26 -12.79 -4.03 2.07
N GLY A 27 -13.09 -2.75 1.88
CA GLY A 27 -12.75 -1.64 2.77
C GLY A 27 -11.26 -1.35 2.88
N PHE A 28 -10.44 -1.78 1.90
CA PHE A 28 -9.02 -1.47 1.91
C PHE A 28 -8.81 -0.01 1.46
N ASP A 29 -8.44 0.83 2.40
CA ASP A 29 -8.26 2.28 2.22
C ASP A 29 -6.87 2.65 2.76
N ILE A 30 -6.10 3.39 1.98
CA ILE A 30 -4.78 3.92 2.38
C ILE A 30 -4.83 5.44 2.35
N GLN A 31 -4.38 6.05 3.44
CA GLN A 31 -4.21 7.50 3.53
C GLN A 31 -2.78 7.80 3.96
N VAL A 32 -2.15 8.75 3.28
CA VAL A 32 -0.80 9.22 3.59
C VAL A 32 -0.84 10.73 3.73
N PHE A 33 -0.31 11.24 4.82
CA PHE A 33 -0.24 12.67 5.10
C PHE A 33 1.23 13.09 5.18
N GLY A 34 1.60 14.08 4.37
CA GLY A 34 2.94 14.67 4.31
C GLY A 34 2.91 16.18 4.52
N GLU A 35 4.08 16.79 4.53
CA GLU A 35 4.23 18.24 4.75
C GLU A 35 3.65 19.08 3.61
N THR A 36 3.64 18.57 2.39
CA THR A 36 3.21 19.28 1.19
C THR A 36 1.82 18.90 0.70
N GLY A 37 1.24 17.81 1.23
CA GLY A 37 -0.07 17.33 0.82
C GLY A 37 -0.39 15.94 1.36
N GLY A 38 -1.56 15.44 1.03
CA GLY A 38 -2.05 14.13 1.42
C GLY A 38 -2.62 13.36 0.25
N PHE A 39 -2.53 12.03 0.33
CA PHE A 39 -3.13 11.10 -0.62
C PHE A 39 -4.15 10.20 0.06
N ARG A 40 -5.16 9.82 -0.70
CA ARG A 40 -6.07 8.75 -0.34
C ARG A 40 -6.33 7.85 -1.56
N TRP A 41 -6.27 6.54 -1.32
CA TRP A 41 -6.67 5.54 -2.29
C TRP A 41 -7.57 4.50 -1.63
N ALA A 42 -8.61 4.03 -2.33
CA ALA A 42 -9.53 3.03 -1.85
C ALA A 42 -9.72 1.91 -2.88
N SER A 43 -9.73 0.65 -2.41
CA SER A 43 -9.86 -0.54 -3.27
C SER A 43 -11.18 -0.63 -4.01
N GLU A 44 -12.24 -0.01 -3.49
CA GLU A 44 -13.53 0.07 -4.15
C GLU A 44 -13.56 1.08 -5.32
N GLN A 45 -12.55 1.96 -5.41
CA GLN A 45 -12.35 2.89 -6.52
C GLN A 45 -10.89 2.85 -6.99
N PRO A 46 -10.41 1.70 -7.47
CA PRO A 46 -8.98 1.45 -7.65
C PRO A 46 -8.33 2.30 -8.73
N ASN A 47 -9.11 2.90 -9.62
CA ASN A 47 -8.63 3.70 -10.74
C ASN A 47 -8.41 5.18 -10.40
N GLN A 48 -8.70 5.58 -9.16
CA GLN A 48 -8.64 6.96 -8.70
C GLN A 48 -7.70 7.11 -7.51
N LEU A 49 -6.84 8.13 -7.56
CA LEU A 49 -6.06 8.60 -6.43
C LEU A 49 -6.52 10.01 -6.08
N ILE A 50 -6.95 10.21 -4.85
CA ILE A 50 -7.31 11.54 -4.34
C ILE A 50 -6.05 12.19 -3.78
N TYR A 51 -5.71 13.36 -4.29
CA TYR A 51 -4.58 14.18 -3.83
C TYR A 51 -5.05 15.55 -3.39
N THR A 52 -4.59 16.00 -2.23
CA THR A 52 -4.85 17.34 -1.70
C THR A 52 -3.53 18.01 -1.36
N PRO A 53 -3.05 18.99 -2.13
CA PRO A 53 -1.88 19.78 -1.76
C PRO A 53 -2.23 20.75 -0.62
N VAL A 54 -1.25 21.10 0.20
CA VAL A 54 -1.42 22.11 1.25
C VAL A 54 -1.80 23.45 0.61
N GLY A 55 -2.88 24.06 1.10
CA GLY A 55 -3.39 25.32 0.57
C GLY A 55 -4.03 25.25 -0.83
N GLY A 56 -4.10 24.06 -1.43
CA GLY A 56 -4.68 23.84 -2.75
C GLY A 56 -6.01 23.13 -2.74
N ARG A 57 -6.56 22.89 -3.93
CA ARG A 57 -7.81 22.15 -4.12
C ARG A 57 -7.53 20.66 -4.20
N THR A 58 -8.43 19.86 -3.66
CA THR A 58 -8.43 18.41 -3.85
C THR A 58 -8.58 18.07 -5.33
N GLN A 59 -7.76 17.15 -5.80
CA GLN A 59 -7.71 16.65 -7.17
C GLN A 59 -8.01 15.15 -7.15
N ILE A 60 -8.71 14.67 -8.16
CA ILE A 60 -8.87 13.26 -8.45
C ILE A 60 -7.96 12.98 -9.64
N ILE A 61 -6.97 12.11 -9.43
CA ILE A 61 -6.02 11.68 -10.46
C ILE A 61 -6.51 10.32 -10.95
N GLU A 62 -6.88 10.26 -12.21
CA GLU A 62 -7.34 9.01 -12.85
C GLU A 62 -6.13 8.20 -13.34
N LYS A 63 -6.27 6.87 -13.32
CA LYS A 63 -5.30 6.02 -13.99
C LYS A 63 -5.20 6.38 -15.48
N GLY A 64 -4.00 6.34 -16.03
CA GLY A 64 -3.77 6.62 -17.46
C GLY A 64 -3.75 8.10 -17.85
N GLU A 65 -3.90 9.03 -16.89
CA GLU A 65 -3.74 10.47 -17.17
C GLU A 65 -2.32 10.82 -17.64
N ALA A 66 -2.23 11.91 -18.42
CA ALA A 66 -0.94 12.48 -18.77
C ALA A 66 -0.20 13.00 -17.52
N GLY A 67 1.12 12.83 -17.48
CA GLY A 67 1.95 13.29 -16.36
C GLY A 67 2.14 12.28 -15.23
N LEU A 68 1.53 11.11 -15.30
CA LEU A 68 1.84 10.01 -14.37
C LEU A 68 3.25 9.50 -14.58
N TYR A 69 3.89 9.03 -13.50
CA TYR A 69 5.17 8.34 -13.58
C TYR A 69 5.10 7.12 -14.50
N GLU A 70 6.23 6.77 -15.07
CA GLU A 70 6.34 5.67 -16.03
C GLU A 70 5.79 4.34 -15.48
N ASP A 71 6.10 3.99 -14.24
CA ASP A 71 5.57 2.78 -13.61
C ASP A 71 4.05 2.78 -13.49
N ALA A 72 3.44 3.91 -13.14
CA ALA A 72 1.98 4.01 -13.09
C ALA A 72 1.35 3.85 -14.48
N ARG A 73 1.98 4.43 -15.52
CA ARG A 73 1.55 4.26 -16.92
C ARG A 73 1.72 2.82 -17.40
N ARG A 74 2.83 2.19 -17.09
CA ARG A 74 3.13 0.79 -17.43
C ARG A 74 2.08 -0.17 -16.86
N LEU A 75 1.63 0.09 -15.65
CA LEU A 75 0.64 -0.74 -14.95
C LEU A 75 -0.80 -0.47 -15.38
N SER A 76 -1.05 0.63 -16.12
CA SER A 76 -2.36 0.93 -16.71
C SER A 76 -2.50 0.23 -18.06
N ARG A 77 -3.32 -0.82 -18.12
CA ARG A 77 -3.42 -1.73 -19.27
C ARG A 77 -4.43 -1.28 -20.33
N VAL A 78 -5.47 -0.57 -19.90
CA VAL A 78 -6.51 -0.06 -20.80
C VAL A 78 -6.57 1.46 -20.74
N ALA A 79 -7.17 2.06 -21.75
CA ALA A 79 -7.23 3.52 -21.88
C ALA A 79 -7.91 4.19 -20.68
N ILE A 80 -7.67 5.47 -20.50
CA ILE A 80 -8.36 6.32 -19.52
C ILE A 80 -9.89 6.15 -19.67
N ALA A 81 -10.62 6.27 -18.58
CA ALA A 81 -12.07 6.05 -18.49
C ALA A 81 -12.53 4.57 -18.68
N HIS A 82 -11.62 3.63 -18.93
CA HIS A 82 -11.96 2.21 -18.90
C HIS A 82 -11.53 1.61 -17.55
N PRO A 83 -12.45 1.11 -16.73
CA PRO A 83 -12.12 0.61 -15.40
C PRO A 83 -11.20 -0.61 -15.46
N GLU A 84 -10.20 -0.60 -14.60
CA GLU A 84 -9.34 -1.76 -14.32
C GLU A 84 -9.63 -2.25 -12.91
N GLY A 85 -9.44 -3.54 -12.68
CA GLY A 85 -9.71 -4.16 -11.40
C GLY A 85 -8.78 -5.32 -11.11
N PHE A 86 -9.19 -6.16 -10.18
CA PHE A 86 -8.40 -7.25 -9.63
C PHE A 86 -7.74 -8.18 -10.69
N PRO A 87 -8.43 -8.61 -11.77
CA PRO A 87 -7.78 -9.48 -12.77
C PRO A 87 -6.58 -8.82 -13.45
N LEU A 88 -6.67 -7.52 -13.76
CA LEU A 88 -5.56 -6.80 -14.39
C LEU A 88 -4.42 -6.52 -13.40
N ALA A 89 -4.72 -6.29 -12.14
CA ALA A 89 -3.72 -6.18 -11.09
C ALA A 89 -2.92 -7.49 -10.94
N VAL A 90 -3.60 -8.63 -10.96
CA VAL A 90 -2.94 -9.95 -10.95
C VAL A 90 -2.11 -10.16 -12.21
N ALA A 91 -2.62 -9.79 -13.39
CA ALA A 91 -1.86 -9.88 -14.65
C ALA A 91 -0.57 -9.05 -14.61
N ASN A 92 -0.59 -7.87 -13.98
CA ASN A 92 0.61 -7.06 -13.78
C ASN A 92 1.67 -7.78 -12.95
N ILE A 93 1.27 -8.47 -11.86
CA ILE A 93 2.20 -9.26 -11.05
C ILE A 93 2.85 -10.38 -11.87
N TYR A 94 2.07 -11.11 -12.69
CA TYR A 94 2.62 -12.15 -13.56
C TYR A 94 3.58 -11.60 -14.62
N CYS A 95 3.30 -10.42 -15.17
CA CYS A 95 4.24 -9.76 -16.08
C CYS A 95 5.54 -9.39 -15.36
N ASP A 96 5.48 -8.83 -14.16
CA ASP A 96 6.66 -8.48 -13.37
C ASP A 96 7.49 -9.73 -12.98
N ILE A 97 6.82 -10.86 -12.67
CA ILE A 97 7.50 -12.15 -12.45
C ILE A 97 8.23 -12.60 -13.73
N ALA A 98 7.56 -12.54 -14.88
CA ALA A 98 8.15 -12.93 -16.15
C ALA A 98 9.36 -12.04 -16.53
N ASP A 99 9.26 -10.75 -16.29
CA ASP A 99 10.36 -9.80 -16.50
C ASP A 99 11.53 -10.12 -15.55
N SER A 100 11.25 -10.41 -14.28
CA SER A 100 12.28 -10.82 -13.31
C SER A 100 13.01 -12.11 -13.73
N ILE A 101 12.29 -13.10 -14.29
CA ILE A 101 12.89 -14.33 -14.84
C ILE A 101 13.82 -14.02 -16.03
N ARG A 102 13.51 -12.99 -16.82
CA ARG A 102 14.37 -12.53 -17.93
C ARG A 102 15.55 -11.68 -17.47
N GLY A 103 15.69 -11.41 -16.18
CA GLY A 103 16.77 -10.60 -15.60
C GLY A 103 16.45 -9.11 -15.48
N GLU A 104 15.22 -8.69 -15.72
CA GLU A 104 14.81 -7.30 -15.49
C GLU A 104 14.45 -7.08 -14.02
N THR A 105 14.87 -5.96 -13.45
CA THR A 105 14.52 -5.59 -12.07
C THR A 105 13.17 -4.87 -12.05
N ARG A 106 12.28 -5.29 -11.14
CA ARG A 106 10.99 -4.65 -10.89
C ARG A 106 10.83 -4.41 -9.39
N ASP A 107 10.99 -3.16 -8.97
CA ASP A 107 10.99 -2.76 -7.54
C ASP A 107 9.64 -3.04 -6.85
N ALA A 108 8.55 -3.06 -7.63
CA ALA A 108 7.21 -3.33 -7.11
C ALA A 108 6.93 -4.83 -6.84
N LEU A 109 7.78 -5.74 -7.32
CA LEU A 109 7.57 -7.18 -7.11
C LEU A 109 7.87 -7.56 -5.65
N PRO A 110 6.91 -8.16 -4.93
CA PRO A 110 7.14 -8.60 -3.55
C PRO A 110 8.22 -9.67 -3.47
N THR A 111 9.17 -9.48 -2.56
CA THR A 111 10.25 -10.44 -2.30
C THR A 111 9.96 -11.28 -1.06
N ALA A 112 10.68 -12.42 -0.89
CA ALA A 112 10.64 -13.19 0.35
C ALA A 112 11.00 -12.35 1.58
N ALA A 113 11.94 -11.41 1.45
CA ALA A 113 12.31 -10.49 2.51
C ALA A 113 11.16 -9.53 2.88
N SER A 114 10.40 -9.01 1.90
CA SER A 114 9.22 -8.19 2.18
C SER A 114 8.10 -9.00 2.84
N GLY A 115 7.88 -10.24 2.40
CA GLY A 115 6.95 -11.17 3.03
C GLY A 115 7.30 -11.44 4.49
N LEU A 116 8.58 -11.69 4.79
CA LEU A 116 9.06 -11.90 6.15
C LEU A 116 8.82 -10.67 7.06
N ARG A 117 9.04 -9.46 6.55
CA ARG A 117 8.73 -8.22 7.29
C ARG A 117 7.24 -8.11 7.61
N SER A 118 6.38 -8.46 6.65
CA SER A 118 4.92 -8.42 6.86
C SER A 118 4.48 -9.41 7.94
N ILE A 119 4.98 -10.64 7.91
CA ILE A 119 4.71 -11.65 8.94
C ILE A 119 5.22 -11.19 10.31
N ALA A 120 6.44 -10.65 10.39
CA ALA A 120 6.99 -10.13 11.63
C ALA A 120 6.15 -8.99 12.23
N ALA A 121 5.61 -8.11 11.40
CA ALA A 121 4.71 -7.05 11.84
C ALA A 121 3.41 -7.61 12.47
N VAL A 122 2.83 -8.66 11.87
CA VAL A 122 1.65 -9.35 12.43
C VAL A 122 1.98 -9.98 13.79
N HIS A 123 3.09 -10.71 13.89
CA HIS A 123 3.52 -11.31 15.16
C HIS A 123 3.80 -10.26 16.24
N ALA A 124 4.43 -9.14 15.88
CA ALA A 124 4.68 -8.04 16.80
C ALA A 124 3.36 -7.42 17.31
N ALA A 125 2.37 -7.24 16.44
CA ALA A 125 1.05 -6.75 16.83
C ALA A 125 0.35 -7.69 17.82
N VAL A 126 0.43 -9.01 17.59
CA VAL A 126 -0.11 -10.02 18.52
C VAL A 126 0.63 -9.99 19.86
N ALA A 127 1.96 -9.92 19.84
CA ALA A 127 2.77 -9.84 21.05
C ALA A 127 2.48 -8.55 21.85
N SER A 128 2.36 -7.43 21.17
CA SER A 128 1.95 -6.14 21.77
C SER A 128 0.59 -6.26 22.45
N ALA A 129 -0.41 -6.83 21.79
CA ALA A 129 -1.73 -7.02 22.36
C ALA A 129 -1.71 -7.90 23.63
N LYS A 130 -0.94 -8.99 23.63
CA LYS A 130 -0.75 -9.87 24.82
C LYS A 130 -0.03 -9.16 25.95
N ALA A 131 0.80 -8.16 25.66
CA ALA A 131 1.53 -7.35 26.62
C ALA A 131 0.79 -6.03 27.00
N GLY A 132 -0.53 -5.98 26.84
CA GLY A 132 -1.34 -4.81 27.21
C GLY A 132 -1.11 -3.58 26.31
N GLY A 133 -0.66 -3.77 25.07
CA GLY A 133 -0.40 -2.67 24.14
C GLY A 133 1.03 -2.10 24.19
N ALA A 134 1.96 -2.80 24.82
CA ALA A 134 3.36 -2.37 24.88
C ALA A 134 3.99 -2.29 23.48
N TRP A 135 4.86 -1.30 23.27
CA TRP A 135 5.63 -1.16 22.02
C TRP A 135 6.52 -2.39 21.80
N THR A 136 6.36 -3.02 20.67
CA THR A 136 7.06 -4.24 20.30
C THR A 136 7.81 -4.03 18.98
N ASN A 137 9.05 -4.49 18.91
CA ASN A 137 9.86 -4.39 17.69
C ASN A 137 9.34 -5.36 16.63
N ALA A 138 8.94 -4.81 15.48
CA ALA A 138 8.44 -5.55 14.33
C ALA A 138 9.52 -5.90 13.29
N VAL A 139 10.76 -5.43 13.48
CA VAL A 139 11.87 -5.73 12.56
C VAL A 139 12.41 -7.13 12.86
N PRO A 140 12.44 -8.06 11.88
CA PRO A 140 13.04 -9.37 12.06
C PRO A 140 14.51 -9.26 12.46
N PRO A 141 15.06 -10.16 13.32
CA PRO A 141 16.42 -10.06 13.84
C PRO A 141 17.51 -9.87 12.76
N MET A 142 17.35 -10.55 11.62
CA MET A 142 18.32 -10.47 10.51
C MET A 142 18.33 -9.11 9.78
N PHE A 143 17.37 -8.23 10.05
CA PHE A 143 17.29 -6.89 9.46
C PHE A 143 17.48 -5.77 10.49
N ARG A 144 17.90 -6.13 11.72
CA ARG A 144 18.23 -5.16 12.76
C ARG A 144 19.68 -4.74 12.57
N SER A 145 19.89 -3.50 12.21
CA SER A 145 21.23 -2.85 12.23
C SER A 145 21.53 -2.29 13.60
#